data_23600ad14ad9c3e7d2839def816c25d5
#
_entry.id   23600ad14ad9c3e7d2839def816c25d5
#
_cell.length_a   1.000
_cell.length_b   1.000
_cell.length_c   1.000
_cell.angle_alpha   90.00
_cell.angle_beta   90.00
_cell.angle_gamma   90.00
#
_symmetry.space_group_name_H-M   'P 1'
#
loop_
_entity.id
_entity.type
_entity.pdbx_description
1 polymer ?
#
loop_
_entity_poly.entity_id
_entity_poly.type
_entity_poly.pdbx_seq_one_letter_code
_entity_poly.pdbx_strand_id
1 'polypeptide(L)'
;MKRLALALLGLLLAAGCSSTSSSPSTTTGAGTSTVRFTAALLPSQETPPITNAESTGNGTATIDFNVTRDASSTITSALVNFQVNVAGLPSTAVVNIAHIHTGVTGVAGPILVNTTTVPGEVVLTGGAGSFTRNAISLPAATAQSIIDNPAGFYFNVHTTLNPGGVMRGQLVKVQ
;
A
#
# COMPACT_ATOMS: atom_id res chain seq x y z
N MET A 1 -24.86 85.16 -37.34
CA MET A 1 -23.67 84.29 -37.38
C MET A 1 -23.87 83.17 -36.33
N LYS A 2 -24.38 82.04 -36.75
CA LYS A 2 -24.70 80.86 -35.89
C LYS A 2 -23.56 79.86 -35.95
N ARG A 3 -22.93 79.61 -34.81
CA ARG A 3 -21.89 78.53 -34.70
C ARG A 3 -22.57 77.24 -34.26
N LEU A 4 -22.46 76.27 -35.08
CA LEU A 4 -22.97 74.91 -34.88
C LEU A 4 -21.92 74.19 -34.05
N ALA A 5 -22.27 73.63 -32.87
CA ALA A 5 -21.43 72.78 -32.09
C ALA A 5 -21.77 71.33 -32.39
N LEU A 6 -20.78 70.58 -32.83
CA LEU A 6 -20.90 69.14 -33.15
C LEU A 6 -20.50 68.37 -31.90
N ALA A 7 -21.44 67.61 -31.30
CA ALA A 7 -21.17 66.72 -30.16
C ALA A 7 -20.76 65.32 -30.71
N LEU A 8 -19.54 64.93 -30.40
CA LEU A 8 -19.09 63.52 -30.64
C LEU A 8 -19.55 62.68 -29.47
N LEU A 9 -20.36 61.68 -29.79
CA LEU A 9 -20.78 60.66 -28.85
C LEU A 9 -19.78 59.49 -28.92
N GLY A 10 -18.92 59.34 -27.89
CA GLY A 10 -17.98 58.24 -27.79
C GLY A 10 -18.66 56.99 -27.21
N LEU A 11 -18.68 55.91 -28.01
CA LEU A 11 -19.18 54.59 -27.62
C LEU A 11 -18.07 53.82 -26.90
N LEU A 12 -18.16 53.68 -25.56
CA LEU A 12 -17.27 52.76 -24.81
C LEU A 12 -17.77 51.33 -24.99
N LEU A 13 -17.01 50.52 -25.71
CA LEU A 13 -17.17 49.03 -25.65
C LEU A 13 -16.49 48.53 -24.38
N ALA A 14 -17.26 48.08 -23.39
CA ALA A 14 -16.76 47.29 -22.28
C ALA A 14 -16.59 45.87 -22.72
N ALA A 15 -15.33 45.41 -22.94
CA ALA A 15 -15.00 44.03 -23.14
C ALA A 15 -15.07 43.29 -21.79
N GLY A 16 -16.18 42.56 -21.55
CA GLY A 16 -16.32 41.68 -20.41
C GLY A 16 -15.45 40.45 -20.57
N CYS A 17 -14.33 40.35 -19.88
CA CYS A 17 -13.60 39.07 -19.71
C CYS A 17 -14.42 38.16 -18.81
N SER A 18 -15.14 37.20 -19.40
CA SER A 18 -15.69 36.09 -18.66
C SER A 18 -14.54 35.16 -18.28
N SER A 19 -14.06 35.24 -17.06
CA SER A 19 -13.16 34.24 -16.48
C SER A 19 -14.00 32.99 -16.17
N THR A 20 -14.01 32.02 -17.08
CA THR A 20 -14.46 30.67 -16.80
C THR A 20 -13.45 30.04 -15.83
N SER A 21 -13.76 30.06 -14.54
CA SER A 21 -13.08 29.23 -13.55
C SER A 21 -13.46 27.78 -13.82
N SER A 22 -12.63 27.07 -14.57
CA SER A 22 -12.70 25.61 -14.63
C SER A 22 -12.22 25.08 -13.29
N SER A 23 -13.16 24.79 -12.38
CA SER A 23 -12.89 23.92 -11.24
C SER A 23 -12.33 22.60 -11.78
N PRO A 24 -11.22 22.07 -11.25
CA PRO A 24 -10.78 20.74 -11.59
C PRO A 24 -11.88 19.77 -11.13
N SER A 25 -12.66 19.26 -12.06
CA SER A 25 -13.48 18.06 -11.83
C SER A 25 -12.52 16.94 -11.47
N THR A 26 -12.43 16.57 -10.21
CA THR A 26 -11.89 15.30 -9.80
C THR A 26 -12.86 14.24 -10.35
N THR A 27 -12.64 13.84 -11.59
CA THR A 27 -13.34 12.68 -12.18
C THR A 27 -12.80 11.46 -11.44
N THR A 28 -13.48 11.04 -10.38
CA THR A 28 -13.37 9.71 -9.81
C THR A 28 -14.00 8.79 -10.86
N GLY A 29 -13.25 8.49 -11.93
CA GLY A 29 -13.70 7.68 -13.05
C GLY A 29 -13.22 6.25 -12.93
N ALA A 30 -13.83 5.35 -13.69
CA ALA A 30 -13.33 4.00 -13.93
C ALA A 30 -11.83 4.06 -14.30
N GLY A 31 -11.01 3.24 -13.65
CA GLY A 31 -9.58 3.24 -13.91
C GLY A 31 -8.77 2.33 -12.99
N THR A 32 -7.50 2.17 -13.33
CA THR A 32 -6.55 1.43 -12.51
C THR A 32 -5.71 2.41 -11.70
N SER A 33 -5.50 2.10 -10.42
CA SER A 33 -4.65 2.86 -9.52
C SER A 33 -3.86 1.94 -8.62
N THR A 34 -2.72 2.42 -8.10
CA THR A 34 -1.92 1.68 -7.11
C THR A 34 -2.11 2.32 -5.74
N VAL A 35 -2.39 1.48 -4.74
CA VAL A 35 -2.38 1.86 -3.34
C VAL A 35 -1.20 1.15 -2.69
N ARG A 36 -0.26 1.91 -2.14
CA ARG A 36 0.97 1.37 -1.53
C ARG A 36 0.88 1.36 -0.02
N PHE A 37 1.34 0.24 0.55
CA PHE A 37 1.55 0.06 1.98
C PHE A 37 3.00 -0.32 2.26
N THR A 38 3.45 -0.02 3.47
CA THR A 38 4.72 -0.50 4.03
C THR A 38 4.45 -1.18 5.37
N ALA A 39 5.34 -2.10 5.74
CA ALA A 39 5.37 -2.68 7.08
C ALA A 39 6.84 -2.77 7.54
N ALA A 40 7.16 -2.20 8.70
CA ALA A 40 8.44 -2.39 9.37
C ALA A 40 8.35 -3.68 10.20
N LEU A 41 9.14 -4.69 9.82
CA LEU A 41 9.06 -6.03 10.39
C LEU A 41 10.05 -6.18 11.53
N LEU A 42 9.55 -6.47 12.73
CA LEU A 42 10.37 -6.65 13.93
C LEU A 42 9.90 -7.87 14.73
N PRO A 43 10.84 -8.67 15.26
CA PRO A 43 10.55 -9.80 16.16
C PRO A 43 9.85 -9.37 17.45
N SER A 44 10.13 -8.17 17.93
CA SER A 44 9.49 -7.60 19.11
C SER A 44 8.01 -7.28 18.93
N GLN A 45 7.53 -7.22 17.69
CA GLN A 45 6.12 -6.99 17.36
C GLN A 45 5.32 -8.29 17.28
N GLU A 46 5.99 -9.46 17.30
CA GLU A 46 5.29 -10.75 17.36
C GLU A 46 4.49 -10.91 18.65
N THR A 47 3.56 -11.84 18.63
CA THR A 47 2.69 -12.15 19.80
C THR A 47 2.70 -13.65 20.07
N PRO A 48 3.45 -14.09 21.07
CA PRO A 48 4.39 -13.32 21.93
C PRO A 48 5.63 -12.85 21.16
N PRO A 49 6.37 -11.82 21.67
CA PRO A 49 7.63 -11.38 21.09
C PRO A 49 8.67 -12.50 21.00
N ILE A 50 9.47 -12.50 19.94
CA ILE A 50 10.55 -13.47 19.75
C ILE A 50 11.73 -13.12 20.64
N THR A 51 12.22 -14.12 21.39
CA THR A 51 13.34 -13.96 22.34
C THR A 51 14.50 -14.93 22.07
N ASN A 52 14.37 -15.79 21.04
CA ASN A 52 15.41 -16.75 20.66
C ASN A 52 16.48 -16.14 19.77
N ALA A 53 17.31 -16.98 19.11
CA ALA A 53 18.41 -16.55 18.25
C ALA A 53 17.98 -15.65 17.06
N GLU A 54 16.70 -15.64 16.68
CA GLU A 54 16.17 -14.80 15.60
C GLU A 54 15.62 -13.45 16.09
N SER A 55 15.75 -13.14 17.39
CA SER A 55 15.23 -11.89 18.00
C SER A 55 15.93 -10.61 17.49
N THR A 56 17.09 -10.72 16.84
CA THR A 56 17.81 -9.61 16.22
C THR A 56 17.39 -9.32 14.78
N GLY A 57 16.49 -10.13 14.25
CA GLY A 57 15.95 -9.98 12.91
C GLY A 57 15.27 -8.62 12.72
N ASN A 58 15.23 -8.15 11.50
CA ASN A 58 14.48 -6.98 11.08
C ASN A 58 14.13 -7.11 9.59
N GLY A 59 13.18 -6.32 9.12
CA GLY A 59 12.82 -6.33 7.71
C GLY A 59 11.87 -5.21 7.33
N THR A 60 11.58 -5.16 6.05
CA THR A 60 10.58 -4.26 5.48
C THR A 60 9.76 -5.01 4.44
N ALA A 61 8.47 -4.76 4.40
CA ALA A 61 7.63 -5.15 3.28
C ALA A 61 7.07 -3.89 2.61
N THR A 62 7.18 -3.82 1.28
CA THR A 62 6.46 -2.88 0.43
C THR A 62 5.40 -3.67 -0.32
N ILE A 63 4.16 -3.22 -0.26
CA ILE A 63 3.00 -3.95 -0.75
C ILE A 63 2.17 -3.02 -1.61
N ASP A 64 2.07 -3.32 -2.90
CA ASP A 64 1.34 -2.53 -3.89
C ASP A 64 0.05 -3.24 -4.30
N PHE A 65 -1.08 -2.62 -4.01
CA PHE A 65 -2.38 -3.06 -4.51
C PHE A 65 -2.70 -2.32 -5.80
N ASN A 66 -2.64 -3.01 -6.93
CA ASN A 66 -3.09 -2.52 -8.22
C ASN A 66 -4.58 -2.82 -8.35
N VAL A 67 -5.41 -1.80 -8.15
CA VAL A 67 -6.87 -1.94 -8.13
C VAL A 67 -7.49 -1.33 -9.38
N THR A 68 -8.48 -2.02 -9.95
CA THR A 68 -9.35 -1.47 -10.98
C THR A 68 -10.68 -1.08 -10.34
N ARG A 69 -11.17 0.11 -10.66
CA ARG A 69 -12.45 0.64 -10.16
C ARG A 69 -13.42 0.89 -11.31
N ASP A 70 -14.69 0.71 -11.05
CA ASP A 70 -15.76 1.12 -11.96
C ASP A 70 -16.06 2.62 -11.86
N ALA A 71 -17.05 3.07 -12.65
CA ALA A 71 -17.47 4.48 -12.65
C ALA A 71 -18.04 4.96 -11.30
N SER A 72 -18.45 4.05 -10.42
CA SER A 72 -18.92 4.32 -9.06
C SER A 72 -17.78 4.29 -8.03
N SER A 73 -16.52 4.18 -8.47
CA SER A 73 -15.33 4.04 -7.63
C SER A 73 -15.24 2.72 -6.85
N THR A 74 -16.09 1.74 -7.16
CA THR A 74 -16.06 0.42 -6.54
C THR A 74 -14.90 -0.41 -7.11
N ILE A 75 -14.12 -1.07 -6.25
CA ILE A 75 -13.07 -2.00 -6.70
C ILE A 75 -13.74 -3.20 -7.37
N THR A 76 -13.39 -3.45 -8.63
CA THR A 76 -13.88 -4.60 -9.43
C THR A 76 -12.84 -5.70 -9.54
N SER A 77 -11.54 -5.34 -9.47
CA SER A 77 -10.44 -6.31 -9.41
C SER A 77 -9.26 -5.73 -8.63
N ALA A 78 -8.45 -6.60 -8.05
CA ALA A 78 -7.22 -6.23 -7.38
C ALA A 78 -6.14 -7.29 -7.60
N LEU A 79 -4.91 -6.82 -7.87
CA LEU A 79 -3.70 -7.63 -7.88
C LEU A 79 -2.74 -7.04 -6.84
N VAL A 80 -2.06 -7.89 -6.08
CA VAL A 80 -1.09 -7.44 -5.10
C VAL A 80 0.32 -7.85 -5.49
N ASN A 81 1.27 -6.92 -5.33
CA ASN A 81 2.70 -7.15 -5.46
C ASN A 81 3.36 -6.97 -4.10
N PHE A 82 4.29 -7.85 -3.79
CA PHE A 82 5.09 -7.79 -2.56
C PHE A 82 6.57 -7.64 -2.91
N GLN A 83 7.25 -6.75 -2.21
CA GLN A 83 8.70 -6.67 -2.14
C GLN A 83 9.11 -6.71 -0.68
N VAL A 84 9.83 -7.75 -0.28
CA VAL A 84 10.17 -8.02 1.12
C VAL A 84 11.68 -8.15 1.26
N ASN A 85 12.22 -7.45 2.23
CA ASN A 85 13.63 -7.55 2.63
C ASN A 85 13.68 -8.00 4.08
N VAL A 86 14.58 -8.92 4.40
CA VAL A 86 14.86 -9.38 5.75
C VAL A 86 16.36 -9.32 6.02
N ALA A 87 16.75 -9.04 7.26
CA ALA A 87 18.14 -8.96 7.68
C ALA A 87 18.27 -9.31 9.18
N GLY A 88 19.52 -9.46 9.65
CA GLY A 88 19.81 -9.68 11.07
C GLY A 88 19.39 -11.03 11.63
N LEU A 89 18.96 -11.95 10.77
CA LEU A 89 18.69 -13.34 11.13
C LEU A 89 20.00 -14.13 11.24
N PRO A 90 20.05 -15.26 11.98
CA PRO A 90 21.15 -16.21 11.87
C PRO A 90 21.36 -16.68 10.43
N SER A 91 22.61 -16.93 10.02
CA SER A 91 22.93 -17.41 8.67
C SER A 91 22.32 -18.80 8.37
N THR A 92 21.89 -19.53 9.39
CA THR A 92 21.22 -20.83 9.30
C THR A 92 19.71 -20.72 9.27
N ALA A 93 19.14 -19.52 9.39
CA ALA A 93 17.70 -19.32 9.36
C ALA A 93 17.15 -19.67 7.95
N VAL A 94 15.98 -20.30 7.93
CA VAL A 94 15.27 -20.64 6.71
C VAL A 94 13.91 -19.98 6.73
N VAL A 95 13.68 -19.07 5.81
CA VAL A 95 12.35 -18.45 5.61
C VAL A 95 11.42 -19.51 5.02
N ASN A 96 10.27 -19.70 5.66
CA ASN A 96 9.29 -20.69 5.23
C ASN A 96 8.20 -20.07 4.36
N ILE A 97 7.49 -19.10 4.91
CA ILE A 97 6.31 -18.48 4.31
C ILE A 97 6.19 -17.03 4.79
N ALA A 98 5.36 -16.27 4.09
CA ALA A 98 5.00 -14.91 4.49
C ALA A 98 3.57 -14.60 4.07
N HIS A 99 2.88 -13.77 4.86
CA HIS A 99 1.44 -13.49 4.65
C HIS A 99 1.05 -12.10 5.13
N ILE A 100 -0.14 -11.63 4.66
CA ILE A 100 -0.91 -10.64 5.39
C ILE A 100 -1.92 -11.39 6.27
N HIS A 101 -2.02 -10.95 7.52
CA HIS A 101 -3.01 -11.42 8.50
C HIS A 101 -3.99 -10.32 8.87
N THR A 102 -5.18 -10.69 9.32
CA THR A 102 -6.04 -9.79 10.08
C THR A 102 -5.53 -9.70 11.52
N GLY A 103 -5.57 -8.50 12.10
CA GLY A 103 -5.20 -8.26 13.50
C GLY A 103 -4.60 -6.87 13.70
N VAL A 104 -5.02 -6.21 14.76
CA VAL A 104 -4.39 -4.97 15.23
C VAL A 104 -3.09 -5.28 15.97
N THR A 105 -2.31 -4.27 16.31
CA THR A 105 -1.08 -4.42 17.11
C THR A 105 -1.34 -5.25 18.36
N GLY A 106 -0.49 -6.25 18.60
CA GLY A 106 -0.59 -7.15 19.78
C GLY A 106 -1.63 -8.27 19.65
N VAL A 107 -2.34 -8.37 18.53
CA VAL A 107 -3.34 -9.44 18.30
C VAL A 107 -2.86 -10.35 17.18
N ALA A 108 -2.84 -11.66 17.43
CA ALA A 108 -2.64 -12.67 16.41
C ALA A 108 -3.97 -13.00 15.71
N GLY A 109 -3.99 -13.05 14.41
CA GLY A 109 -5.19 -13.34 13.63
C GLY A 109 -4.93 -14.30 12.46
N PRO A 110 -5.98 -14.71 11.74
CA PRO A 110 -5.85 -15.64 10.63
C PRO A 110 -5.15 -15.03 9.43
N ILE A 111 -4.56 -15.91 8.60
CA ILE A 111 -3.99 -15.55 7.29
C ILE A 111 -5.12 -15.03 6.41
N LEU A 112 -4.88 -13.90 5.75
CA LEU A 112 -5.80 -13.29 4.82
C LEU A 112 -5.27 -13.33 3.38
N VAL A 113 -3.98 -13.00 3.18
CA VAL A 113 -3.35 -13.00 1.85
C VAL A 113 -2.03 -13.73 1.91
N ASN A 114 -1.92 -14.83 1.16
CA ASN A 114 -0.71 -15.64 1.08
C ASN A 114 0.21 -15.12 -0.02
N THR A 115 1.51 -14.99 0.26
CA THR A 115 2.52 -14.63 -0.75
C THR A 115 2.92 -15.81 -1.62
N THR A 116 2.48 -17.03 -1.33
CA THR A 116 2.90 -18.29 -2.00
C THR A 116 4.40 -18.60 -1.88
N THR A 117 5.10 -17.97 -0.94
CA THR A 117 6.49 -18.31 -0.61
C THR A 117 6.54 -19.72 -0.03
N VAL A 118 7.55 -20.51 -0.41
CA VAL A 118 7.75 -21.88 0.07
C VAL A 118 9.06 -21.98 0.86
N PRO A 119 9.20 -22.99 1.75
CA PRO A 119 10.39 -23.16 2.57
C PRO A 119 11.68 -23.24 1.76
N GLY A 120 12.68 -22.44 2.13
CA GLY A 120 14.00 -22.43 1.50
C GLY A 120 14.09 -21.72 0.17
N GLU A 121 12.99 -21.18 -0.36
CA GLU A 121 13.00 -20.40 -1.60
C GLU A 121 13.73 -19.05 -1.43
N VAL A 122 13.61 -18.44 -0.26
CA VAL A 122 14.30 -17.19 0.06
C VAL A 122 15.69 -17.51 0.57
N VAL A 123 16.69 -17.29 -0.28
CA VAL A 123 18.09 -17.54 0.06
C VAL A 123 18.60 -16.39 0.95
N LEU A 124 19.06 -16.74 2.16
CA LEU A 124 19.70 -15.80 3.05
C LEU A 124 21.23 -15.89 2.90
N THR A 125 21.88 -14.74 2.71
CA THR A 125 23.33 -14.60 2.72
C THR A 125 23.72 -13.78 3.94
N GLY A 126 24.48 -14.38 4.87
CA GLY A 126 24.84 -13.70 6.12
C GLY A 126 23.62 -13.25 6.95
N GLY A 127 22.50 -13.97 6.87
CA GLY A 127 21.28 -13.65 7.60
C GLY A 127 20.41 -12.56 6.97
N ALA A 128 20.70 -12.17 5.73
CA ALA A 128 19.92 -11.19 4.96
C ALA A 128 19.47 -11.77 3.62
N GLY A 129 18.31 -11.37 3.14
CA GLY A 129 17.75 -11.77 1.85
C GLY A 129 16.53 -10.97 1.47
N SER A 130 16.06 -11.21 0.26
CA SER A 130 14.86 -10.54 -0.25
C SER A 130 14.07 -11.47 -1.18
N PHE A 131 12.78 -11.18 -1.32
CA PHE A 131 11.95 -11.81 -2.34
C PHE A 131 10.89 -10.85 -2.86
N THR A 132 10.38 -11.16 -4.03
CA THR A 132 9.25 -10.46 -4.64
C THR A 132 8.16 -11.45 -5.02
N ARG A 133 6.91 -10.99 -4.98
CA ARG A 133 5.75 -11.69 -5.54
C ARG A 133 4.92 -10.69 -6.29
N ASN A 134 4.52 -11.05 -7.50
CA ASN A 134 3.79 -10.13 -8.36
C ASN A 134 2.46 -10.74 -8.80
N ALA A 135 1.48 -9.85 -9.01
CA ALA A 135 0.20 -10.16 -9.61
C ALA A 135 -0.60 -11.27 -8.88
N ILE A 136 -0.46 -11.36 -7.55
CA ILE A 136 -1.30 -12.26 -6.76
C ILE A 136 -2.72 -11.69 -6.77
N SER A 137 -3.68 -12.50 -7.25
CA SER A 137 -5.09 -12.09 -7.29
C SER A 137 -5.65 -11.94 -5.88
N LEU A 138 -6.37 -10.83 -5.65
CA LEU A 138 -6.98 -10.51 -4.39
C LEU A 138 -8.47 -10.24 -4.60
N PRO A 139 -9.37 -10.81 -3.78
CA PRO A 139 -10.80 -10.45 -3.83
C PRO A 139 -11.00 -8.96 -3.62
N ALA A 140 -11.85 -8.33 -4.41
CA ALA A 140 -12.10 -6.88 -4.36
C ALA A 140 -12.50 -6.40 -2.95
N ALA A 141 -13.35 -7.17 -2.26
CA ALA A 141 -13.77 -6.86 -0.90
C ALA A 141 -12.61 -6.92 0.11
N THR A 142 -11.66 -7.86 -0.06
CA THR A 142 -10.45 -7.97 0.77
C THR A 142 -9.54 -6.77 0.53
N ALA A 143 -9.32 -6.40 -0.74
CA ALA A 143 -8.55 -5.21 -1.08
C ALA A 143 -9.16 -3.95 -0.46
N GLN A 144 -10.49 -3.78 -0.58
CA GLN A 144 -11.18 -2.63 -0.03
C GLN A 144 -11.03 -2.57 1.50
N SER A 145 -11.21 -3.70 2.21
CA SER A 145 -11.10 -3.73 3.68
C SER A 145 -9.71 -3.34 4.19
N ILE A 146 -8.64 -3.76 3.50
CA ILE A 146 -7.27 -3.39 3.85
C ILE A 146 -7.02 -1.90 3.54
N ILE A 147 -7.52 -1.40 2.40
CA ILE A 147 -7.36 0.01 2.01
C ILE A 147 -8.04 0.95 3.00
N ASP A 148 -9.22 0.57 3.49
CA ASP A 148 -10.02 1.39 4.41
C ASP A 148 -9.47 1.39 5.84
N ASN A 149 -8.89 0.28 6.29
CA ASN A 149 -8.38 0.14 7.65
C ASN A 149 -7.05 -0.64 7.69
N PRO A 150 -5.95 -0.13 7.13
CA PRO A 150 -4.68 -0.85 7.08
C PRO A 150 -4.13 -1.24 8.46
N ALA A 151 -4.39 -0.46 9.50
CA ALA A 151 -3.97 -0.76 10.87
C ALA A 151 -4.65 -2.03 11.47
N GLY A 152 -5.71 -2.52 10.83
CA GLY A 152 -6.35 -3.79 11.18
C GLY A 152 -5.63 -5.03 10.61
N PHE A 153 -4.50 -4.85 9.92
CA PHE A 153 -3.78 -5.92 9.23
C PHE A 153 -2.27 -5.78 9.44
N TYR A 154 -1.58 -6.91 9.46
CA TYR A 154 -0.13 -6.95 9.55
C TYR A 154 0.47 -7.92 8.53
N PHE A 155 1.68 -7.61 8.07
CA PHE A 155 2.50 -8.52 7.29
C PHE A 155 3.41 -9.31 8.24
N ASN A 156 3.56 -10.61 7.99
CA ASN A 156 4.31 -11.53 8.83
C ASN A 156 5.23 -12.42 7.97
N VAL A 157 6.45 -12.65 8.45
CA VAL A 157 7.43 -13.60 7.92
C VAL A 157 7.63 -14.72 8.92
N HIS A 158 7.70 -15.95 8.45
CA HIS A 158 7.90 -17.15 9.28
C HIS A 158 9.21 -17.83 8.91
N THR A 159 9.85 -18.47 9.87
CA THR A 159 11.02 -19.31 9.69
C THR A 159 10.79 -20.71 10.20
N THR A 160 11.73 -21.62 9.91
CA THR A 160 11.69 -22.98 10.47
C THR A 160 11.75 -22.97 11.99
N LEU A 161 12.53 -22.06 12.59
CA LEU A 161 12.64 -21.93 14.05
C LEU A 161 11.39 -21.28 14.67
N ASN A 162 10.77 -20.35 13.95
CA ASN A 162 9.58 -19.62 14.38
C ASN A 162 8.43 -19.83 13.38
N PRO A 163 7.79 -21.02 13.38
CA PRO A 163 6.72 -21.33 12.43
C PRO A 163 5.43 -20.54 12.68
N GLY A 164 5.26 -19.94 13.86
CA GLY A 164 4.17 -19.01 14.17
C GLY A 164 4.40 -17.56 13.73
N GLY A 165 5.63 -17.24 13.27
CA GLY A 165 6.06 -15.90 12.84
C GLY A 165 7.37 -15.51 13.52
N VAL A 166 8.32 -14.96 12.75
CA VAL A 166 9.62 -14.49 13.25
C VAL A 166 9.64 -12.98 13.38
N MET A 167 8.96 -12.29 12.50
CA MET A 167 8.85 -10.83 12.52
C MET A 167 7.59 -10.36 11.80
N ARG A 168 6.93 -9.37 12.37
CA ARG A 168 5.74 -8.77 11.77
C ARG A 168 5.74 -7.26 11.89
N GLY A 169 4.89 -6.60 11.10
CA GLY A 169 4.63 -5.17 11.16
C GLY A 169 3.23 -4.84 10.66
N GLN A 170 2.58 -3.87 11.33
CA GLN A 170 1.30 -3.34 10.86
C GLN A 170 1.45 -2.70 9.49
N LEU A 171 0.41 -2.82 8.67
CA LEU A 171 0.35 -2.12 7.39
C LEU A 171 0.16 -0.62 7.64
N VAL A 172 0.99 0.17 6.98
CA VAL A 172 0.89 1.63 6.95
C VAL A 172 0.70 2.06 5.51
N LYS A 173 -0.39 2.73 5.21
CA LYS A 173 -0.64 3.29 3.88
C LYS A 173 0.28 4.49 3.65
N VAL A 174 0.99 4.50 2.52
CA VAL A 174 1.96 5.57 2.18
C VAL A 174 1.61 6.27 0.86
N GLN A 175 0.71 5.70 0.07
CA GLN A 175 0.20 6.27 -1.19
C GLN A 175 -1.18 5.71 -1.50
#